data_f0a774f3d5965a5ec99aa2299d28f1fe
#
_entry.id   f0a774f3d5965a5ec99aa2299d28f1fe
#
_cell.length_a   1.000
_cell.length_b   1.000
_cell.length_c   1.000
_cell.angle_alpha   90.00
_cell.angle_beta   90.00
_cell.angle_gamma   90.00
#
_symmetry.space_group_name_H-M   'P 1'
#
loop_
_entity.id
_entity.type
_entity.pdbx_description
1 polymer ?
#
loop_
_entity_poly.entity_id
_entity_poly.type
_entity_poly.pdbx_seq_one_letter_code
_entity_poly.pdbx_strand_id
1 'polypeptide(L)'
;MGRSELELKTILITGASRGIGAEVATQLADRERHVIVNYREKTRRANDIVKAIRDSGGNASDARADLCDEGATAVMFDDIARLFGRLDVLVLNASGGLERGADPGYAMRINCDAQERLVRLALPLMPPGGRIVFVTSHQAHFLGRRPVPADYVPVAASKRAGEDALRAMGPILEANGISLVVVSGDMIDGTITVRLLEQRDPDAVAARRAVAPLPTVSEFARAIVRGIQEPVQDGQTIYVGGPDYLD
;
A
#
# COMPACT_ATOMS: atom_id res chain seq x y z
N MET A 1 8.08 -13.89 38.29
CA MET A 1 7.42 -12.81 37.54
C MET A 1 7.76 -13.01 36.06
N GLY A 2 6.88 -13.68 35.32
CA GLY A 2 7.06 -13.92 33.89
C GLY A 2 6.96 -12.59 33.14
N ARG A 3 7.96 -12.28 32.32
CA ARG A 3 7.77 -11.32 31.22
C ARG A 3 6.65 -11.90 30.36
N SER A 4 5.48 -11.24 30.31
CA SER A 4 4.57 -11.50 29.21
C SER A 4 5.37 -11.21 27.96
N GLU A 5 5.59 -12.21 27.12
CA GLU A 5 6.07 -11.98 25.75
C GLU A 5 5.06 -11.02 25.14
N LEU A 6 5.46 -9.76 24.96
CA LEU A 6 4.67 -8.78 24.26
C LEU A 6 4.50 -9.34 22.84
N GLU A 7 3.29 -9.78 22.54
CA GLU A 7 2.95 -10.30 21.21
C GLU A 7 3.17 -9.17 20.20
N LEU A 8 4.17 -9.31 19.34
CA LEU A 8 4.51 -8.30 18.34
C LEU A 8 3.35 -8.14 17.35
N LYS A 9 2.96 -6.90 17.05
CA LYS A 9 2.03 -6.64 15.97
C LYS A 9 2.69 -6.94 14.63
N THR A 10 2.09 -7.83 13.84
CA THR A 10 2.58 -8.24 12.52
C THR A 10 1.96 -7.36 11.43
N ILE A 11 2.81 -6.75 10.61
CA ILE A 11 2.41 -5.81 9.56
C ILE A 11 2.98 -6.27 8.22
N LEU A 12 2.13 -6.58 7.25
CA LEU A 12 2.54 -6.86 5.87
C LEU A 12 2.40 -5.60 5.02
N ILE A 13 3.48 -5.20 4.35
CA ILE A 13 3.47 -4.07 3.40
C ILE A 13 3.80 -4.59 2.01
N THR A 14 2.86 -4.49 1.08
CA THR A 14 3.04 -4.96 -0.29
C THR A 14 3.87 -3.97 -1.11
N GLY A 15 4.78 -4.48 -1.96
CA GLY A 15 5.65 -3.66 -2.80
C GLY A 15 6.61 -2.76 -2.00
N ALA A 16 7.10 -3.24 -0.85
CA ALA A 16 7.86 -2.44 0.12
C ALA A 16 9.38 -2.43 -0.10
N SER A 17 9.89 -2.95 -1.22
CA SER A 17 11.35 -2.92 -1.50
C SER A 17 11.86 -1.57 -2.00
N ARG A 18 11.01 -0.55 -2.17
CA ARG A 18 11.37 0.82 -2.60
C ARG A 18 10.24 1.81 -2.38
N GLY A 19 10.55 3.11 -2.55
CA GLY A 19 9.57 4.20 -2.59
C GLY A 19 8.71 4.28 -1.35
N ILE A 20 7.41 4.51 -1.53
CA ILE A 20 6.45 4.71 -0.44
C ILE A 20 6.42 3.51 0.51
N GLY A 21 6.34 2.28 -0.01
CA GLY A 21 6.28 1.08 0.84
C GLY A 21 7.52 0.89 1.70
N ALA A 22 8.72 1.18 1.17
CA ALA A 22 9.96 1.13 1.94
C ALA A 22 10.01 2.20 3.03
N GLU A 23 9.56 3.40 2.72
CA GLU A 23 9.49 4.51 3.68
C GLU A 23 8.48 4.21 4.81
N VAL A 24 7.30 3.66 4.47
CA VAL A 24 6.33 3.18 5.47
C VAL A 24 6.93 2.11 6.37
N ALA A 25 7.63 1.13 5.78
CA ALA A 25 8.31 0.07 6.53
C ALA A 25 9.33 0.64 7.53
N THR A 26 10.12 1.63 7.10
CA THR A 26 11.11 2.30 7.93
C THR A 26 10.47 3.13 9.04
N GLN A 27 9.41 3.89 8.74
CA GLN A 27 8.71 4.71 9.74
C GLN A 27 7.93 3.89 10.77
N LEU A 28 7.52 2.65 10.45
CA LEU A 28 6.85 1.73 11.37
C LEU A 28 7.81 0.92 12.23
N ALA A 29 9.11 0.97 11.92
CA ALA A 29 10.12 0.16 12.59
C ALA A 29 10.25 0.52 14.07
N ASP A 30 9.92 -0.42 14.93
CA ASP A 30 10.14 -0.36 16.38
C ASP A 30 10.27 -1.79 16.96
N ARG A 31 10.31 -1.89 18.29
CA ARG A 31 10.45 -3.17 19.01
C ARG A 31 9.12 -3.87 19.28
N GLU A 32 7.99 -3.21 19.04
CA GLU A 32 6.65 -3.74 19.31
C GLU A 32 5.98 -4.29 18.05
N ARG A 33 6.61 -4.08 16.89
CA ARG A 33 6.09 -4.48 15.58
C ARG A 33 7.07 -5.36 14.83
N HIS A 34 6.53 -6.30 14.06
CA HIS A 34 7.28 -7.03 13.03
C HIS A 34 6.79 -6.61 11.66
N VAL A 35 7.66 -5.99 10.86
CA VAL A 35 7.34 -5.50 9.53
C VAL A 35 7.77 -6.53 8.48
N ILE A 36 6.82 -7.01 7.68
CA ILE A 36 7.06 -7.93 6.56
C ILE A 36 7.11 -7.12 5.27
N VAL A 37 8.28 -7.08 4.64
CA VAL A 37 8.59 -6.35 3.40
C VAL A 37 8.30 -7.25 2.21
N ASN A 38 7.12 -7.14 1.58
CA ASN A 38 6.85 -7.90 0.36
C ASN A 38 7.50 -7.25 -0.86
N TYR A 39 8.00 -8.10 -1.75
CA TYR A 39 8.60 -7.71 -3.04
C TYR A 39 8.45 -8.83 -4.08
N ARG A 40 8.57 -8.47 -5.39
CA ARG A 40 8.49 -9.43 -6.50
C ARG A 40 9.86 -9.97 -6.91
N GLU A 41 10.80 -9.09 -7.27
CA GLU A 41 12.04 -9.49 -7.95
C GLU A 41 13.33 -8.98 -7.28
N LYS A 42 13.31 -7.82 -6.66
CA LYS A 42 14.52 -7.12 -6.24
C LYS A 42 14.93 -7.49 -4.81
N THR A 43 15.33 -8.75 -4.61
CA THR A 43 15.72 -9.33 -3.30
C THR A 43 16.73 -8.44 -2.57
N ARG A 44 17.78 -7.96 -3.23
CA ARG A 44 18.79 -7.11 -2.60
C ARG A 44 18.17 -5.86 -1.97
N ARG A 45 17.27 -5.17 -2.69
CA ARG A 45 16.59 -3.96 -2.16
C ARG A 45 15.73 -4.27 -0.94
N ALA A 46 14.98 -5.37 -0.96
CA ALA A 46 14.19 -5.78 0.19
C ALA A 46 15.08 -6.10 1.39
N ASN A 47 16.18 -6.83 1.18
CA ASN A 47 17.15 -7.14 2.22
C ASN A 47 17.82 -5.88 2.79
N ASP A 48 18.14 -4.88 1.95
CA ASP A 48 18.70 -3.60 2.40
C ASP A 48 17.71 -2.87 3.35
N ILE A 49 16.39 -2.89 3.05
CA ILE A 49 15.36 -2.32 3.93
C ILE A 49 15.24 -3.10 5.23
N VAL A 50 15.14 -4.43 5.15
CA VAL A 50 15.06 -5.30 6.33
C VAL A 50 16.29 -5.10 7.24
N LYS A 51 17.48 -5.02 6.64
CA LYS A 51 18.71 -4.75 7.37
C LYS A 51 18.67 -3.38 8.06
N ALA A 52 18.28 -2.33 7.36
CA ALA A 52 18.19 -0.97 7.93
C ALA A 52 17.22 -0.93 9.13
N ILE A 53 16.06 -1.60 9.04
CA ILE A 53 15.11 -1.70 10.14
C ILE A 53 15.73 -2.44 11.33
N ARG A 54 16.41 -3.56 11.10
CA ARG A 54 17.05 -4.34 12.16
C ARG A 54 18.21 -3.59 12.81
N ASP A 55 19.02 -2.90 12.02
CA ASP A 55 20.13 -2.06 12.51
C ASP A 55 19.62 -0.90 13.39
N SER A 56 18.43 -0.39 13.15
CA SER A 56 17.77 0.62 14.01
C SER A 56 17.07 0.03 15.25
N GLY A 57 17.15 -1.29 15.45
CA GLY A 57 16.58 -1.99 16.61
C GLY A 57 15.13 -2.44 16.45
N GLY A 58 14.56 -2.34 15.25
CA GLY A 58 13.23 -2.85 14.91
C GLY A 58 13.26 -4.32 14.46
N ASN A 59 12.08 -4.89 14.23
CA ASN A 59 11.92 -6.26 13.74
C ASN A 59 11.36 -6.24 12.32
N ALA A 60 12.01 -6.92 11.39
CA ALA A 60 11.55 -7.05 10.02
C ALA A 60 11.98 -8.37 9.38
N SER A 61 11.22 -8.80 8.40
CA SER A 61 11.57 -9.89 7.47
C SER A 61 11.14 -9.51 6.06
N ASP A 62 11.66 -10.21 5.08
CA ASP A 62 11.24 -10.09 3.69
C ASP A 62 10.28 -11.22 3.32
N ALA A 63 9.39 -10.97 2.34
CA ALA A 63 8.48 -11.95 1.79
C ALA A 63 8.43 -11.79 0.26
N ARG A 64 9.07 -12.72 -0.46
CA ARG A 64 9.06 -12.70 -1.91
C ARG A 64 7.78 -13.33 -2.44
N ALA A 65 6.95 -12.53 -3.13
CA ALA A 65 5.79 -13.01 -3.87
C ALA A 65 5.45 -12.05 -5.01
N ASP A 66 5.17 -12.58 -6.21
CA ASP A 66 4.44 -11.83 -7.22
C ASP A 66 2.95 -11.82 -6.83
N LEU A 67 2.41 -10.63 -6.62
CA LEU A 67 1.02 -10.50 -6.16
C LEU A 67 -0.01 -10.87 -7.24
N CYS A 68 0.40 -10.95 -8.51
CA CYS A 68 -0.44 -11.46 -9.59
C CYS A 68 -0.44 -13.00 -9.68
N ASP A 69 0.47 -13.68 -8.99
CA ASP A 69 0.53 -15.13 -8.90
C ASP A 69 -0.22 -15.61 -7.64
N GLU A 70 -1.31 -16.34 -7.87
CA GLU A 70 -2.18 -16.84 -6.78
C GLU A 70 -1.45 -17.84 -5.88
N GLY A 71 -0.66 -18.73 -6.49
CA GLY A 71 0.13 -19.72 -5.72
C GLY A 71 1.19 -19.06 -4.86
N ALA A 72 1.93 -18.07 -5.42
CA ALA A 72 2.93 -17.33 -4.66
C ALA A 72 2.32 -16.54 -3.50
N THR A 73 1.14 -15.94 -3.70
CA THR A 73 0.44 -15.23 -2.62
C THR A 73 -0.08 -16.17 -1.55
N ALA A 74 -0.63 -17.32 -1.91
CA ALA A 74 -1.07 -18.33 -0.94
C ALA A 74 0.10 -18.82 -0.07
N VAL A 75 1.23 -19.19 -0.67
CA VAL A 75 2.45 -19.59 0.05
C VAL A 75 2.93 -18.49 1.00
N MET A 76 2.92 -17.23 0.56
CA MET A 76 3.31 -16.10 1.42
C MET A 76 2.42 -16.01 2.67
N PHE A 77 1.10 -16.17 2.54
CA PHE A 77 0.19 -16.12 3.68
C PHE A 77 0.30 -17.36 4.57
N ASP A 78 0.55 -18.55 4.01
CA ASP A 78 0.85 -19.76 4.78
C ASP A 78 2.13 -19.60 5.62
N ASP A 79 3.17 -18.98 5.06
CA ASP A 79 4.38 -18.64 5.80
C ASP A 79 4.12 -17.63 6.91
N ILE A 80 3.31 -16.59 6.67
CA ILE A 80 2.90 -15.63 7.71
C ILE A 80 2.14 -16.35 8.83
N ALA A 81 1.19 -17.22 8.48
CA ALA A 81 0.43 -18.00 9.46
C ALA A 81 1.36 -18.87 10.31
N ARG A 82 2.29 -19.57 9.66
CA ARG A 82 3.23 -20.49 10.34
C ARG A 82 4.24 -19.77 11.23
N LEU A 83 4.75 -18.60 10.79
CA LEU A 83 5.83 -17.89 11.49
C LEU A 83 5.32 -16.95 12.58
N PHE A 84 4.15 -16.34 12.38
CA PHE A 84 3.63 -15.26 13.24
C PHE A 84 2.27 -15.59 13.84
N GLY A 85 1.51 -16.53 13.27
CA GLY A 85 0.18 -16.91 13.73
C GLY A 85 -0.90 -15.84 13.57
N ARG A 86 -0.52 -14.60 13.19
CA ARG A 86 -1.41 -13.44 13.09
C ARG A 86 -0.91 -12.40 12.08
N LEU A 87 -1.83 -11.59 11.59
CA LEU A 87 -1.54 -10.38 10.81
C LEU A 87 -2.43 -9.24 11.31
N ASP A 88 -1.83 -8.24 11.96
CA ASP A 88 -2.59 -7.13 12.54
C ASP A 88 -2.90 -6.03 11.51
N VAL A 89 -1.98 -5.82 10.57
CA VAL A 89 -2.11 -4.78 9.54
C VAL A 89 -1.69 -5.29 8.17
N LEU A 90 -2.53 -5.04 7.18
CA LEU A 90 -2.22 -5.24 5.77
C LEU A 90 -2.17 -3.90 5.03
N VAL A 91 -0.99 -3.50 4.55
CA VAL A 91 -0.82 -2.30 3.73
C VAL A 91 -0.76 -2.69 2.25
N LEU A 92 -1.80 -2.39 1.53
CA LEU A 92 -1.97 -2.63 0.10
C LEU A 92 -1.36 -1.45 -0.69
N ASN A 93 -0.03 -1.44 -0.79
CA ASN A 93 0.75 -0.37 -1.43
C ASN A 93 1.23 -0.73 -2.85
N ALA A 94 1.41 -2.02 -3.16
CA ALA A 94 1.88 -2.44 -4.48
C ALA A 94 0.95 -1.96 -5.59
N SER A 95 1.54 -1.48 -6.68
CA SER A 95 0.82 -0.96 -7.85
C SER A 95 1.67 -1.11 -9.10
N GLY A 96 1.04 -1.17 -10.27
CA GLY A 96 1.70 -1.27 -11.57
C GLY A 96 0.78 -0.90 -12.73
N GLY A 97 1.27 -1.12 -13.95
CA GLY A 97 0.53 -0.90 -15.19
C GLY A 97 0.91 0.38 -15.93
N LEU A 98 1.89 1.16 -15.42
CA LEU A 98 2.43 2.33 -16.10
C LEU A 98 3.74 2.01 -16.84
N GLU A 99 4.25 0.81 -16.72
CA GLU A 99 5.50 0.36 -17.36
C GLU A 99 5.30 0.27 -18.89
N ARG A 100 6.34 0.64 -19.65
CA ARG A 100 6.30 0.48 -21.13
C ARG A 100 6.21 -1.01 -21.49
N GLY A 101 5.27 -1.35 -22.36
CA GLY A 101 5.06 -2.73 -22.81
C GLY A 101 4.41 -3.65 -21.76
N ALA A 102 3.85 -3.10 -20.70
CA ALA A 102 3.03 -3.89 -19.78
C ALA A 102 1.84 -4.51 -20.54
N ASP A 103 1.54 -5.76 -20.21
CA ASP A 103 0.34 -6.44 -20.70
C ASP A 103 -0.91 -5.58 -20.36
N PRO A 104 -1.84 -5.36 -21.30
CA PRO A 104 -3.02 -4.52 -21.09
C PRO A 104 -3.85 -4.90 -19.86
N GLY A 105 -3.91 -6.19 -19.49
CA GLY A 105 -4.60 -6.67 -18.29
C GLY A 105 -3.82 -6.50 -16.98
N TYR A 106 -2.53 -6.20 -17.03
CA TYR A 106 -1.68 -6.20 -15.84
C TYR A 106 -2.11 -5.17 -14.79
N ALA A 107 -2.51 -3.97 -15.22
CA ALA A 107 -2.98 -2.95 -14.29
C ALA A 107 -4.19 -3.44 -13.47
N MET A 108 -5.16 -4.09 -14.10
CA MET A 108 -6.33 -4.65 -13.41
C MET A 108 -5.92 -5.77 -12.45
N ARG A 109 -5.10 -6.71 -12.92
CA ARG A 109 -4.63 -7.82 -12.08
C ARG A 109 -3.90 -7.35 -10.82
N ILE A 110 -3.03 -6.35 -10.91
CA ILE A 110 -2.24 -5.89 -9.74
C ILE A 110 -3.00 -4.91 -8.86
N ASN A 111 -3.79 -4.00 -9.43
CA ASN A 111 -4.42 -2.90 -8.68
C ASN A 111 -5.85 -3.22 -8.20
N CYS A 112 -6.48 -4.29 -8.71
CA CYS A 112 -7.82 -4.73 -8.33
C CYS A 112 -7.81 -6.19 -7.84
N ASP A 113 -7.61 -7.15 -8.76
CA ASP A 113 -7.81 -8.57 -8.46
C ASP A 113 -6.87 -9.08 -7.35
N ALA A 114 -5.59 -8.69 -7.43
CA ALA A 114 -4.61 -9.02 -6.39
C ALA A 114 -4.97 -8.39 -5.04
N GLN A 115 -5.45 -7.16 -5.02
CA GLN A 115 -5.78 -6.46 -3.76
C GLN A 115 -6.93 -7.17 -3.03
N GLU A 116 -8.00 -7.51 -3.76
CA GLU A 116 -9.12 -8.26 -3.19
C GLU A 116 -8.69 -9.64 -2.70
N ARG A 117 -7.91 -10.38 -3.49
CA ARG A 117 -7.38 -11.69 -3.09
C ARG A 117 -6.53 -11.62 -1.84
N LEU A 118 -5.64 -10.64 -1.73
CA LEU A 118 -4.80 -10.46 -0.54
C LEU A 118 -5.62 -10.21 0.71
N VAL A 119 -6.71 -9.43 0.63
CA VAL A 119 -7.62 -9.25 1.76
C VAL A 119 -8.27 -10.57 2.15
N ARG A 120 -8.78 -11.34 1.19
CA ARG A 120 -9.38 -12.66 1.47
C ARG A 120 -8.40 -13.63 2.14
N LEU A 121 -7.13 -13.64 1.73
CA LEU A 121 -6.09 -14.46 2.35
C LEU A 121 -5.69 -13.95 3.74
N ALA A 122 -5.75 -12.64 3.97
CA ALA A 122 -5.42 -12.04 5.25
C ALA A 122 -6.49 -12.25 6.32
N LEU A 123 -7.77 -12.22 5.95
CA LEU A 123 -8.91 -12.27 6.86
C LEU A 123 -8.81 -13.36 7.94
N PRO A 124 -8.47 -14.63 7.64
CA PRO A 124 -8.36 -15.68 8.65
C PRO A 124 -7.24 -15.45 9.68
N LEU A 125 -6.28 -14.59 9.37
CA LEU A 125 -5.12 -14.28 10.22
C LEU A 125 -5.29 -12.97 11.01
N MET A 126 -6.29 -12.15 10.63
CA MET A 126 -6.47 -10.84 11.23
C MET A 126 -7.37 -10.92 12.48
N PRO A 127 -6.84 -10.49 13.65
CA PRO A 127 -7.65 -10.40 14.86
C PRO A 127 -8.65 -9.23 14.78
N PRO A 128 -9.73 -9.23 15.58
CA PRO A 128 -10.55 -8.04 15.79
C PRO A 128 -9.68 -6.85 16.21
N GLY A 129 -9.95 -5.68 15.62
CA GLY A 129 -9.09 -4.48 15.72
C GLY A 129 -8.01 -4.44 14.64
N GLY A 130 -7.92 -5.46 13.79
CA GLY A 130 -7.03 -5.45 12.62
C GLY A 130 -7.36 -4.35 11.62
N ARG A 131 -6.38 -3.98 10.80
CA ARG A 131 -6.53 -2.87 9.86
C ARG A 131 -5.99 -3.15 8.48
N ILE A 132 -6.77 -2.78 7.47
CA ILE A 132 -6.36 -2.79 6.07
C ILE A 132 -6.19 -1.33 5.63
N VAL A 133 -5.03 -1.01 5.04
CA VAL A 133 -4.76 0.31 4.47
C VAL A 133 -4.56 0.17 2.97
N PHE A 134 -5.45 0.75 2.19
CA PHE A 134 -5.36 0.77 0.73
C PHE A 134 -4.76 2.08 0.23
N VAL A 135 -3.66 1.98 -0.52
CA VAL A 135 -2.93 3.13 -1.06
C VAL A 135 -3.37 3.41 -2.50
N THR A 136 -3.96 4.55 -2.72
CA THR A 136 -4.45 5.00 -4.03
C THR A 136 -3.90 6.37 -4.41
N SER A 137 -4.36 6.93 -5.53
CA SER A 137 -4.03 8.29 -5.98
C SER A 137 -5.30 9.12 -6.15
N HIS A 138 -5.17 10.45 -6.08
CA HIS A 138 -6.30 11.34 -6.33
C HIS A 138 -6.89 11.12 -7.73
N GLN A 139 -6.05 10.88 -8.74
CA GLN A 139 -6.49 10.59 -10.10
C GLN A 139 -7.37 9.33 -10.18
N ALA A 140 -7.11 8.34 -9.33
CA ALA A 140 -7.94 7.14 -9.25
C ALA A 140 -9.17 7.35 -8.36
N HIS A 141 -8.99 7.93 -7.18
CA HIS A 141 -10.08 8.16 -6.22
C HIS A 141 -11.17 9.07 -6.77
N PHE A 142 -10.79 10.11 -7.52
CA PHE A 142 -11.69 11.07 -8.14
C PHE A 142 -11.94 10.80 -9.64
N LEU A 143 -11.66 9.59 -10.13
CA LEU A 143 -11.90 9.22 -11.53
C LEU A 143 -13.36 9.49 -11.92
N GLY A 144 -13.55 10.15 -13.06
CA GLY A 144 -14.87 10.60 -13.54
C GLY A 144 -15.36 11.92 -12.94
N ARG A 145 -14.70 12.46 -11.90
CA ARG A 145 -15.01 13.77 -11.29
C ARG A 145 -13.94 14.82 -11.60
N ARG A 146 -12.71 14.39 -11.81
CA ARG A 146 -11.56 15.26 -12.10
C ARG A 146 -10.79 14.73 -13.32
N PRO A 147 -10.12 15.60 -14.08
CA PRO A 147 -9.30 15.20 -15.22
C PRO A 147 -8.17 14.24 -14.81
N VAL A 148 -7.87 13.29 -15.68
CA VAL A 148 -6.76 12.34 -15.50
C VAL A 148 -5.91 12.36 -16.76
N PRO A 149 -4.56 12.44 -16.68
CA PRO A 149 -3.69 12.32 -17.85
C PRO A 149 -3.99 11.03 -18.63
N ALA A 150 -4.10 11.13 -19.96
CA ALA A 150 -4.55 10.04 -20.82
C ALA A 150 -3.76 8.75 -20.60
N ASP A 151 -2.44 8.85 -20.47
CA ASP A 151 -1.53 7.72 -20.23
C ASP A 151 -1.73 7.07 -18.84
N TYR A 152 -2.33 7.78 -17.90
CA TYR A 152 -2.58 7.28 -16.55
C TYR A 152 -4.00 6.71 -16.38
N VAL A 153 -4.92 6.95 -17.30
CA VAL A 153 -6.32 6.49 -17.22
C VAL A 153 -6.44 4.98 -16.93
N PRO A 154 -5.70 4.08 -17.60
CA PRO A 154 -5.82 2.64 -17.32
C PRO A 154 -5.41 2.28 -15.87
N VAL A 155 -4.38 2.93 -15.34
CA VAL A 155 -3.93 2.74 -13.97
C VAL A 155 -4.93 3.35 -12.98
N ALA A 156 -5.44 4.55 -13.26
CA ALA A 156 -6.45 5.19 -12.43
C ALA A 156 -7.73 4.34 -12.36
N ALA A 157 -8.20 3.83 -13.51
CA ALA A 157 -9.38 2.99 -13.58
C ALA A 157 -9.22 1.68 -12.80
N SER A 158 -8.08 1.00 -12.93
CA SER A 158 -7.82 -0.24 -12.21
C SER A 158 -7.69 -0.03 -10.69
N LYS A 159 -7.06 1.07 -10.25
CA LYS A 159 -7.01 1.44 -8.83
C LYS A 159 -8.37 1.84 -8.29
N ARG A 160 -9.19 2.52 -9.08
CA ARG A 160 -10.57 2.84 -8.69
C ARG A 160 -11.39 1.57 -8.52
N ALA A 161 -11.29 0.64 -9.46
CA ALA A 161 -11.95 -0.66 -9.36
C ALA A 161 -11.51 -1.43 -8.10
N GLY A 162 -10.21 -1.43 -7.77
CA GLY A 162 -9.68 -2.02 -6.55
C GLY A 162 -10.23 -1.35 -5.28
N GLU A 163 -10.32 -0.02 -5.25
CA GLU A 163 -10.93 0.70 -4.13
C GLU A 163 -12.40 0.32 -3.96
N ASP A 164 -13.17 0.29 -5.06
CA ASP A 164 -14.59 -0.08 -5.03
C ASP A 164 -14.79 -1.52 -4.58
N ALA A 165 -13.96 -2.47 -5.06
CA ALA A 165 -14.00 -3.86 -4.63
C ALA A 165 -13.72 -4.01 -3.13
N LEU A 166 -12.70 -3.31 -2.60
CA LEU A 166 -12.38 -3.35 -1.17
C LEU A 166 -13.47 -2.70 -0.31
N ARG A 167 -14.07 -1.60 -0.76
CA ARG A 167 -15.21 -0.98 -0.06
C ARG A 167 -16.45 -1.90 -0.05
N ALA A 168 -16.67 -2.64 -1.13
CA ALA A 168 -17.75 -3.65 -1.19
C ALA A 168 -17.54 -4.81 -0.20
N MET A 169 -16.32 -5.06 0.27
CA MET A 169 -16.03 -6.01 1.34
C MET A 169 -16.35 -5.48 2.75
N GLY A 170 -16.81 -4.22 2.89
CA GLY A 170 -17.12 -3.59 4.18
C GLY A 170 -17.91 -4.48 5.14
N PRO A 171 -19.05 -5.09 4.74
CA PRO A 171 -19.83 -5.93 5.65
C PRO A 171 -19.06 -7.13 6.22
N ILE A 172 -18.18 -7.77 5.43
CA ILE A 172 -17.37 -8.88 5.94
C ILE A 172 -16.21 -8.39 6.83
N LEU A 173 -15.63 -7.23 6.54
CA LEU A 173 -14.61 -6.62 7.38
C LEU A 173 -15.19 -6.24 8.74
N GLU A 174 -16.33 -5.56 8.77
CA GLU A 174 -17.03 -5.17 9.98
C GLU A 174 -17.39 -6.39 10.84
N ALA A 175 -17.93 -7.44 10.23
CA ALA A 175 -18.28 -8.69 10.92
C ALA A 175 -17.07 -9.37 11.60
N ASN A 176 -15.85 -9.11 11.11
CA ASN A 176 -14.59 -9.59 11.69
C ASN A 176 -13.90 -8.54 12.59
N GLY A 177 -14.49 -7.38 12.79
CA GLY A 177 -13.90 -6.28 13.57
C GLY A 177 -12.67 -5.67 12.92
N ILE A 178 -12.57 -5.71 11.59
CA ILE A 178 -11.45 -5.19 10.80
C ILE A 178 -11.87 -3.88 10.12
N SER A 179 -11.03 -2.86 10.18
CA SER A 179 -11.29 -1.57 9.55
C SER A 179 -10.52 -1.40 8.23
N LEU A 180 -11.16 -0.77 7.25
CA LEU A 180 -10.55 -0.32 5.99
C LEU A 180 -10.26 1.18 6.05
N VAL A 181 -9.04 1.58 5.76
CA VAL A 181 -8.63 2.97 5.57
C VAL A 181 -8.08 3.13 4.16
N VAL A 182 -8.54 4.14 3.45
CA VAL A 182 -8.00 4.51 2.13
C VAL A 182 -7.07 5.70 2.32
N VAL A 183 -5.87 5.64 1.77
CA VAL A 183 -4.95 6.78 1.71
C VAL A 183 -4.77 7.18 0.26
N SER A 184 -5.35 8.32 -0.09
CA SER A 184 -5.29 8.89 -1.42
C SER A 184 -4.29 10.03 -1.46
N GLY A 185 -3.38 10.00 -2.42
CA GLY A 185 -2.38 11.06 -2.62
C GLY A 185 -2.45 11.69 -3.98
N ASP A 186 -2.01 12.94 -4.04
CA ASP A 186 -1.66 13.59 -5.30
C ASP A 186 -0.48 12.88 -5.97
N MET A 187 0.12 13.44 -6.99
CA MET A 187 1.43 13.02 -7.49
C MET A 187 2.45 13.14 -6.35
N ILE A 188 3.12 12.03 -6.01
CA ILE A 188 4.11 12.02 -4.93
C ILE A 188 5.50 12.17 -5.50
N ASP A 189 6.16 13.28 -5.17
CA ASP A 189 7.49 13.58 -5.68
C ASP A 189 8.54 12.53 -5.27
N GLY A 190 9.45 12.23 -6.20
CA GLY A 190 10.47 11.19 -6.00
C GLY A 190 10.00 9.76 -6.28
N THR A 191 8.72 9.52 -6.60
CA THR A 191 8.23 8.19 -6.97
C THR A 191 8.57 7.83 -8.42
N ILE A 192 8.58 6.51 -8.71
CA ILE A 192 8.75 6.03 -10.09
C ILE A 192 7.57 6.47 -10.98
N THR A 193 6.38 6.57 -10.43
CA THR A 193 5.18 7.00 -11.14
C THR A 193 5.35 8.42 -11.68
N VAL A 194 5.78 9.37 -10.85
CA VAL A 194 6.02 10.75 -11.27
C VAL A 194 7.13 10.81 -12.32
N ARG A 195 8.23 10.06 -12.13
CA ARG A 195 9.31 9.99 -13.13
C ARG A 195 8.85 9.46 -14.49
N LEU A 196 7.98 8.44 -14.50
CA LEU A 196 7.43 7.89 -15.75
C LEU A 196 6.46 8.88 -16.41
N LEU A 197 5.66 9.60 -15.62
CA LEU A 197 4.78 10.65 -16.13
C LEU A 197 5.60 11.82 -16.69
N GLU A 198 6.64 12.28 -16.00
CA GLU A 198 7.53 13.33 -16.49
C GLU A 198 8.19 12.99 -17.83
N GLN A 199 8.52 11.70 -18.05
CA GLN A 199 9.08 11.26 -19.34
C GLN A 199 8.06 11.21 -20.47
N ARG A 200 6.76 11.12 -20.19
CA ARG A 200 5.68 10.99 -21.17
C ARG A 200 4.96 12.30 -21.41
N ASP A 201 4.67 13.02 -20.35
CA ASP A 201 3.92 14.28 -20.36
C ASP A 201 4.52 15.22 -19.30
N PRO A 202 5.68 15.84 -19.59
CA PRO A 202 6.35 16.76 -18.67
C PRO A 202 5.49 17.99 -18.36
N ASP A 203 4.66 18.44 -19.31
CA ASP A 203 3.81 19.61 -19.16
C ASP A 203 2.70 19.35 -18.14
N ALA A 204 2.11 18.16 -18.12
CA ALA A 204 1.11 17.78 -17.11
C ALA A 204 1.70 17.77 -15.69
N VAL A 205 2.92 17.26 -15.52
CA VAL A 205 3.59 17.27 -14.21
C VAL A 205 3.99 18.69 -13.80
N ALA A 206 4.49 19.51 -14.74
CA ALA A 206 4.81 20.90 -14.47
C ALA A 206 3.57 21.72 -14.11
N ALA A 207 2.46 21.54 -14.82
CA ALA A 207 1.18 22.18 -14.52
C ALA A 207 0.70 21.77 -13.11
N ARG A 208 0.85 20.49 -12.73
CA ARG A 208 0.48 20.03 -11.40
C ARG A 208 1.32 20.67 -10.29
N ARG A 209 2.64 20.79 -10.49
CA ARG A 209 3.55 21.48 -9.55
C ARG A 209 3.24 22.98 -9.44
N ALA A 210 2.71 23.60 -10.48
CA ALA A 210 2.30 25.02 -10.47
C ALA A 210 1.07 25.27 -9.60
N VAL A 211 0.19 24.29 -9.42
CA VAL A 211 -0.99 24.39 -8.54
C VAL A 211 -0.60 24.36 -7.08
N ALA A 212 0.22 23.38 -6.69
CA ALA A 212 0.72 23.24 -5.33
C ALA A 212 2.02 22.39 -5.30
N PRO A 213 2.87 22.56 -4.26
CA PRO A 213 3.99 21.66 -4.04
C PRO A 213 3.51 20.20 -3.94
N LEU A 214 4.19 19.30 -4.66
CA LEU A 214 3.88 17.88 -4.57
C LEU A 214 4.33 17.32 -3.20
N PRO A 215 3.50 16.47 -2.56
CA PRO A 215 3.91 15.78 -1.35
C PRO A 215 5.14 14.90 -1.60
N THR A 216 6.03 14.84 -0.64
CA THR A 216 7.18 13.94 -0.67
C THR A 216 6.79 12.50 -0.31
N VAL A 217 7.66 11.54 -0.65
CA VAL A 217 7.51 10.13 -0.22
C VAL A 217 7.36 10.03 1.30
N SER A 218 8.14 10.81 2.06
CA SER A 218 8.11 10.77 3.53
C SER A 218 6.80 11.32 4.12
N GLU A 219 6.26 12.40 3.55
CA GLU A 219 4.97 12.96 3.98
C GLU A 219 3.83 12.00 3.69
N PHE A 220 3.83 11.39 2.51
CA PHE A 220 2.80 10.41 2.15
C PHE A 220 2.89 9.15 3.02
N ALA A 221 4.10 8.63 3.25
CA ALA A 221 4.32 7.51 4.16
C ALA A 221 3.83 7.81 5.58
N ARG A 222 4.09 9.02 6.09
CA ARG A 222 3.58 9.46 7.40
C ARG A 222 2.06 9.44 7.48
N ALA A 223 1.36 9.81 6.41
CA ALA A 223 -0.09 9.73 6.37
C ALA A 223 -0.58 8.26 6.40
N ILE A 224 0.10 7.35 5.72
CA ILE A 224 -0.17 5.91 5.80
C ILE A 224 0.05 5.41 7.22
N VAL A 225 1.17 5.77 7.85
CA VAL A 225 1.49 5.39 9.24
C VAL A 225 0.43 5.90 10.21
N ARG A 226 -0.04 7.15 10.06
CA ARG A 226 -1.17 7.67 10.85
C ARG A 226 -2.43 6.84 10.64
N GLY A 227 -2.76 6.50 9.39
CA GLY A 227 -3.89 5.63 9.07
C GLY A 227 -3.79 4.23 9.71
N ILE A 228 -2.58 3.76 10.04
CA ILE A 228 -2.34 2.51 10.76
C ILE A 228 -2.51 2.68 12.27
N GLN A 229 -2.01 3.77 12.83
CA GLN A 229 -1.81 3.93 14.28
C GLN A 229 -2.93 4.69 14.97
N GLU A 230 -3.51 5.69 14.29
CA GLU A 230 -4.52 6.57 14.89
C GLU A 230 -5.93 5.97 14.79
N PRO A 231 -6.83 6.32 15.70
CA PRO A 231 -8.24 6.02 15.53
C PRO A 231 -8.77 6.67 14.26
N VAL A 232 -9.34 5.87 13.38
CA VAL A 232 -9.96 6.32 12.13
C VAL A 232 -11.34 5.72 12.02
N GLN A 233 -12.26 6.45 11.40
CA GLN A 233 -13.57 5.92 11.07
C GLN A 233 -13.40 4.84 9.98
N ASP A 234 -14.16 3.74 10.08
CA ASP A 234 -14.14 2.71 9.05
C ASP A 234 -14.57 3.29 7.68
N GLY A 235 -13.87 2.86 6.62
CA GLY A 235 -14.06 3.39 5.28
C GLY A 235 -13.55 4.82 5.05
N GLN A 236 -12.93 5.46 6.05
CA GLN A 236 -12.38 6.81 5.94
C GLN A 236 -11.31 6.90 4.85
N THR A 237 -11.31 8.02 4.11
CA THR A 237 -10.21 8.38 3.21
C THR A 237 -9.37 9.49 3.81
N ILE A 238 -8.05 9.26 3.86
CA ILE A 238 -7.04 10.26 4.22
C ILE A 238 -6.49 10.84 2.92
N TYR A 239 -6.58 12.15 2.75
CA TYR A 239 -6.09 12.86 1.57
C TYR A 239 -4.73 13.51 1.85
N VAL A 240 -3.81 13.44 0.86
CA VAL A 240 -2.46 13.98 0.98
C VAL A 240 -2.09 14.79 -0.27
N GLY A 241 -1.91 16.09 -0.10
CA GLY A 241 -1.69 17.03 -1.20
C GLY A 241 -2.94 17.30 -2.03
N GLY A 242 -2.78 18.07 -3.10
CA GLY A 242 -3.83 18.32 -4.07
C GLY A 242 -5.11 18.92 -3.48
N PRO A 243 -5.04 20.08 -2.78
CA PRO A 243 -6.24 20.67 -2.16
C PRO A 243 -7.36 20.94 -3.17
N ASP A 244 -7.03 21.23 -4.41
CA ASP A 244 -7.96 21.45 -5.51
C ASP A 244 -8.77 20.21 -5.94
N TYR A 245 -8.37 19.02 -5.51
CA TYR A 245 -9.19 17.81 -5.68
C TYR A 245 -10.35 17.76 -4.69
N LEU A 246 -10.25 18.49 -3.58
CA LEU A 246 -11.20 18.45 -2.47
C LEU A 246 -12.26 19.55 -2.57
N ASP A 247 -12.02 20.56 -3.45
CA ASP A 247 -12.97 21.65 -3.79
C ASP A 247 -14.01 21.14 -4.79
#